data_225d3eee9863719fb12aaa43cfca93a8
#
_entry.id   225d3eee9863719fb12aaa43cfca93a8
#
_cell.length_a   1.000
_cell.length_b   1.000
_cell.length_c   1.000
_cell.angle_alpha   90.00
_cell.angle_beta   90.00
_cell.angle_gamma   90.00
#
_symmetry.space_group_name_H-M   'P 1'
#
loop_
_entity.id
_entity.type
_entity.pdbx_description
1 polymer ?
#
loop_
_entity_poly.entity_id
_entity_poly.type
_entity_poly.pdbx_seq_one_letter_code
_entity_poly.pdbx_strand_id
1 'polypeptide(L)'
;MKISENGLKLIRSFEGCRLEAYKCPAGVWTIGWGHTGNVKAGQRITQAEADKMLTDDMGPYERNVDKYGTKYMWNQNEFDALVSFAYNVGSIDQLTAKGTRSRAEISEKILTYNRGGGKILAGLTRRRQAEQKLFLTPISEQKKKGWQQEDGDWKYYLGNGEPVRNDWYWYDDKWYWFDGAGRMVKNTWYKYKDK
;
A
#
# COMPACT_ATOMS: atom_id res chain seq x y z
N MET A 1 -2.13 -5.80 10.11
CA MET A 1 -1.65 -4.70 9.22
C MET A 1 -2.83 -4.01 8.55
N LYS A 2 -2.60 -2.87 7.87
CA LYS A 2 -3.61 -2.19 7.04
C LYS A 2 -3.09 -2.08 5.61
N ILE A 3 -4.00 -2.14 4.63
CA ILE A 3 -3.65 -1.90 3.23
C ILE A 3 -3.15 -0.47 3.05
N SER A 4 -2.09 -0.29 2.28
CA SER A 4 -1.55 1.04 1.98
C SER A 4 -2.25 1.66 0.78
N GLU A 5 -1.97 2.95 0.52
CA GLU A 5 -2.47 3.63 -0.68
C GLU A 5 -2.00 2.94 -1.98
N ASN A 6 -0.83 2.29 -1.99
CA ASN A 6 -0.37 1.51 -3.14
C ASN A 6 -1.26 0.28 -3.40
N GLY A 7 -1.67 -0.42 -2.34
CA GLY A 7 -2.62 -1.52 -2.45
C GLY A 7 -4.01 -1.06 -2.91
N LEU A 8 -4.51 0.05 -2.38
CA LEU A 8 -5.78 0.65 -2.82
C LEU A 8 -5.73 1.10 -4.29
N LYS A 9 -4.62 1.70 -4.73
CA LYS A 9 -4.40 2.05 -6.16
C LYS A 9 -4.40 0.81 -7.04
N LEU A 10 -3.78 -0.28 -6.60
CA LEU A 10 -3.78 -1.53 -7.33
C LEU A 10 -5.21 -2.04 -7.51
N ILE A 11 -6.03 -2.09 -6.46
CA ILE A 11 -7.43 -2.51 -6.53
C ILE A 11 -8.19 -1.61 -7.51
N ARG A 12 -8.13 -0.29 -7.33
CA ARG A 12 -8.83 0.68 -8.19
C ARG A 12 -8.45 0.56 -9.67
N SER A 13 -7.23 0.14 -9.99
CA SER A 13 -6.80 -0.03 -11.39
C SER A 13 -7.50 -1.18 -12.13
N PHE A 14 -8.16 -2.08 -11.40
CA PHE A 14 -8.88 -3.24 -11.95
C PHE A 14 -10.38 -3.20 -11.70
N GLU A 15 -10.87 -2.29 -10.88
CA GLU A 15 -12.29 -2.13 -10.58
C GLU A 15 -12.86 -0.90 -11.28
N GLY A 16 -14.12 -0.99 -11.71
CA GLY A 16 -14.85 0.17 -12.20
C GLY A 16 -15.48 0.96 -11.06
N CYS A 17 -15.30 2.29 -11.03
CA CYS A 17 -16.00 3.15 -10.08
C CYS A 17 -17.30 3.67 -10.67
N ARG A 18 -18.40 3.51 -9.94
CA ARG A 18 -19.70 4.10 -10.29
C ARG A 18 -20.21 4.98 -9.15
N LEU A 19 -20.35 6.26 -9.43
CA LEU A 19 -20.79 7.25 -8.44
C LEU A 19 -22.32 7.32 -8.28
N GLU A 20 -23.05 6.56 -9.08
CA GLU A 20 -24.49 6.36 -9.00
C GLU A 20 -24.80 4.88 -8.80
N ALA A 21 -25.74 4.58 -7.89
CA ALA A 21 -26.11 3.22 -7.56
C ALA A 21 -26.69 2.47 -8.76
N TYR A 22 -26.26 1.24 -8.95
CA TYR A 22 -26.70 0.34 -10.02
C TYR A 22 -26.96 -1.06 -9.48
N LYS A 23 -27.69 -1.86 -10.21
CA LYS A 23 -27.82 -3.29 -9.90
C LYS A 23 -26.71 -4.07 -10.60
N CYS A 24 -25.91 -4.81 -9.82
CA CYS A 24 -24.94 -5.75 -10.37
C CYS A 24 -25.66 -6.94 -11.05
N PRO A 25 -24.98 -7.82 -11.81
CA PRO A 25 -25.60 -8.99 -12.45
C PRO A 25 -26.35 -9.92 -11.50
N ALA A 26 -25.98 -9.94 -10.22
CA ALA A 26 -26.67 -10.68 -9.16
C ALA A 26 -27.92 -9.93 -8.61
N GLY A 27 -28.28 -8.77 -9.16
CA GLY A 27 -29.44 -7.98 -8.74
C GLY A 27 -29.23 -7.14 -7.48
N VAL A 28 -28.01 -7.11 -6.92
CA VAL A 28 -27.69 -6.36 -5.70
C VAL A 28 -27.36 -4.91 -6.03
N TRP A 29 -27.91 -3.97 -5.25
CA TRP A 29 -27.56 -2.56 -5.37
C TRP A 29 -26.11 -2.34 -4.99
N THR A 30 -25.35 -1.69 -5.88
CA THR A 30 -23.91 -1.52 -5.81
C THR A 30 -23.55 -0.08 -6.14
N ILE A 31 -22.53 0.48 -5.48
CA ILE A 31 -22.04 1.83 -5.73
C ILE A 31 -20.51 1.91 -5.51
N GLY A 32 -19.87 2.97 -5.98
CA GLY A 32 -18.42 3.18 -5.82
C GLY A 32 -17.61 2.10 -6.51
N TRP A 33 -16.67 1.53 -5.82
CA TRP A 33 -15.75 0.49 -6.28
C TRP A 33 -16.27 -0.94 -6.06
N GLY A 34 -17.58 -1.10 -5.97
CA GLY A 34 -18.21 -2.39 -5.73
C GLY A 34 -18.87 -2.53 -4.34
N HIS A 35 -19.00 -1.42 -3.61
CA HIS A 35 -19.67 -1.41 -2.31
C HIS A 35 -21.14 -1.78 -2.44
N THR A 36 -21.62 -2.68 -1.56
CA THR A 36 -23.01 -3.20 -1.57
C THR A 36 -23.76 -2.96 -0.25
N GLY A 37 -23.06 -2.49 0.78
CA GLY A 37 -23.64 -2.30 2.11
C GLY A 37 -24.62 -1.12 2.16
N ASN A 38 -25.91 -1.37 2.47
CA ASN A 38 -26.93 -0.33 2.63
C ASN A 38 -27.14 0.59 1.41
N VAL A 39 -26.80 0.14 0.20
CA VAL A 39 -26.95 0.93 -1.04
C VAL A 39 -28.42 0.95 -1.46
N LYS A 40 -28.94 2.14 -1.80
CA LYS A 40 -30.34 2.37 -2.20
C LYS A 40 -30.41 2.79 -3.66
N ALA A 41 -31.57 2.53 -4.28
CA ALA A 41 -31.87 3.02 -5.63
C ALA A 41 -31.73 4.56 -5.68
N GLY A 42 -31.10 5.08 -6.74
CA GLY A 42 -30.91 6.52 -6.94
C GLY A 42 -29.86 7.17 -6.03
N GLN A 43 -29.16 6.41 -5.18
CA GLN A 43 -28.09 6.94 -4.35
C GLN A 43 -26.95 7.44 -5.22
N ARG A 44 -26.40 8.60 -4.87
CA ARG A 44 -25.22 9.21 -5.50
C ARG A 44 -24.16 9.54 -4.45
N ILE A 45 -22.92 9.39 -4.81
CA ILE A 45 -21.77 9.68 -3.96
C ILE A 45 -20.70 10.44 -4.75
N THR A 46 -19.80 11.09 -4.03
CA THR A 46 -18.59 11.70 -4.58
C THR A 46 -17.48 10.65 -4.75
N GLN A 47 -16.43 11.00 -5.51
CA GLN A 47 -15.25 10.14 -5.64
C GLN A 47 -14.58 9.91 -4.27
N ALA A 48 -14.50 10.94 -3.44
CA ALA A 48 -13.92 10.83 -2.09
C ALA A 48 -14.68 9.86 -1.20
N GLU A 49 -16.02 9.86 -1.28
CA GLU A 49 -16.87 8.90 -0.56
C GLU A 49 -16.67 7.47 -1.11
N ALA A 50 -16.56 7.31 -2.43
CA ALA A 50 -16.27 6.00 -3.03
C ALA A 50 -14.91 5.45 -2.55
N ASP A 51 -13.88 6.29 -2.51
CA ASP A 51 -12.54 5.91 -2.05
C ASP A 51 -12.52 5.56 -0.55
N LYS A 52 -13.28 6.31 0.26
CA LYS A 52 -13.47 6.00 1.67
C LYS A 52 -14.21 4.67 1.86
N MET A 53 -15.30 4.43 1.14
CA MET A 53 -16.04 3.17 1.19
C MET A 53 -15.14 1.98 0.84
N LEU A 54 -14.30 2.09 -0.21
CA LEU A 54 -13.34 1.06 -0.55
C LEU A 54 -12.40 0.75 0.62
N THR A 55 -11.87 1.79 1.27
CA THR A 55 -10.97 1.62 2.42
C THR A 55 -11.68 0.92 3.58
N ASP A 56 -12.91 1.33 3.89
CA ASP A 56 -13.72 0.74 4.96
C ASP A 56 -14.05 -0.74 4.67
N ASP A 57 -14.27 -1.10 3.40
CA ASP A 57 -14.57 -2.46 2.96
C ASP A 57 -13.37 -3.43 3.03
N MET A 58 -12.13 -2.93 3.22
CA MET A 58 -10.93 -3.78 3.24
C MET A 58 -10.81 -4.65 4.49
N GLY A 59 -11.47 -4.30 5.58
CA GLY A 59 -11.33 -4.97 6.88
C GLY A 59 -11.40 -6.50 6.85
N PRO A 60 -12.38 -7.14 6.22
CA PRO A 60 -12.45 -8.61 6.12
C PRO A 60 -11.26 -9.22 5.38
N TYR A 61 -10.80 -8.61 4.29
CA TYR A 61 -9.68 -9.09 3.49
C TYR A 61 -8.34 -8.92 4.20
N GLU A 62 -8.16 -7.79 4.91
CA GLU A 62 -7.01 -7.56 5.78
C GLU A 62 -6.91 -8.63 6.86
N ARG A 63 -8.01 -8.96 7.54
CA ARG A 63 -8.03 -10.04 8.55
C ARG A 63 -7.72 -11.41 7.95
N ASN A 64 -8.18 -11.68 6.72
CA ASN A 64 -7.87 -12.92 6.01
C ASN A 64 -6.37 -13.06 5.74
N VAL A 65 -5.69 -11.96 5.39
CA VAL A 65 -4.24 -11.95 5.19
C VAL A 65 -3.48 -11.99 6.52
N ASP A 66 -3.92 -11.23 7.53
CA ASP A 66 -3.32 -11.19 8.86
C ASP A 66 -3.38 -12.55 9.59
N LYS A 67 -4.33 -13.41 9.25
CA LYS A 67 -4.40 -14.80 9.76
C LYS A 67 -3.08 -15.56 9.60
N TYR A 68 -2.31 -15.21 8.60
CA TYR A 68 -1.00 -15.79 8.33
C TYR A 68 0.17 -14.85 8.67
N GLY A 69 -0.12 -13.68 9.24
CA GLY A 69 0.85 -12.62 9.51
C GLY A 69 1.98 -13.05 10.44
N THR A 70 1.68 -13.79 11.52
CA THR A 70 2.70 -14.30 12.46
C THR A 70 3.65 -15.29 11.81
N LYS A 71 3.16 -16.09 10.84
CA LYS A 71 4.00 -17.09 10.15
C LYS A 71 4.90 -16.45 9.10
N TYR A 72 4.32 -15.58 8.29
CA TYR A 72 5.06 -15.02 7.15
C TYR A 72 5.71 -13.67 7.44
N MET A 73 5.25 -12.94 8.46
CA MET A 73 5.74 -11.58 8.73
C MET A 73 5.73 -10.75 7.43
N TRP A 74 4.52 -10.64 6.82
CA TRP A 74 4.36 -9.96 5.55
C TRP A 74 4.94 -8.55 5.59
N ASN A 75 5.68 -8.19 4.58
CA ASN A 75 6.00 -6.80 4.36
C ASN A 75 4.80 -6.05 3.74
N GLN A 76 4.84 -4.71 3.67
CA GLN A 76 3.70 -3.91 3.21
C GLN A 76 3.30 -4.24 1.77
N ASN A 77 4.26 -4.46 0.86
CA ASN A 77 3.97 -4.78 -0.53
C ASN A 77 3.38 -6.19 -0.69
N GLU A 78 3.88 -7.16 0.06
CA GLU A 78 3.30 -8.51 0.13
C GLU A 78 1.88 -8.45 0.66
N PHE A 79 1.66 -7.71 1.75
CA PHE A 79 0.35 -7.53 2.36
C PHE A 79 -0.65 -6.88 1.39
N ASP A 80 -0.27 -5.79 0.76
CA ASP A 80 -1.12 -5.06 -0.21
C ASP A 80 -1.51 -5.94 -1.39
N ALA A 81 -0.56 -6.68 -1.95
CA ALA A 81 -0.82 -7.61 -3.05
C ALA A 81 -1.79 -8.73 -2.65
N LEU A 82 -1.62 -9.28 -1.45
CA LEU A 82 -2.47 -10.35 -0.92
C LEU A 82 -3.87 -9.85 -0.57
N VAL A 83 -4.02 -8.62 -0.06
CA VAL A 83 -5.33 -8.00 0.17
C VAL A 83 -6.04 -7.75 -1.16
N SER A 84 -5.35 -7.24 -2.20
CA SER A 84 -5.91 -7.13 -3.55
C SER A 84 -6.38 -8.48 -4.10
N PHE A 85 -5.56 -9.52 -3.92
CA PHE A 85 -5.91 -10.87 -4.33
C PHE A 85 -7.16 -11.36 -3.58
N ALA A 86 -7.19 -11.23 -2.24
CA ALA A 86 -8.32 -11.65 -1.41
C ALA A 86 -9.61 -10.89 -1.78
N TYR A 87 -9.51 -9.60 -2.07
CA TYR A 87 -10.65 -8.79 -2.53
C TYR A 87 -11.31 -9.35 -3.79
N ASN A 88 -10.52 -9.85 -4.74
CA ASN A 88 -11.03 -10.41 -5.99
C ASN A 88 -11.43 -11.90 -5.90
N VAL A 89 -10.71 -12.70 -5.12
CA VAL A 89 -10.89 -14.17 -5.04
C VAL A 89 -11.67 -14.59 -3.81
N GLY A 90 -11.73 -13.74 -2.79
CA GLY A 90 -12.42 -13.98 -1.52
C GLY A 90 -11.48 -14.36 -0.37
N SER A 91 -10.42 -15.14 -0.62
CA SER A 91 -9.50 -15.60 0.43
C SER A 91 -8.14 -15.98 -0.12
N ILE A 92 -7.10 -15.91 0.74
CA ILE A 92 -5.74 -16.43 0.45
C ILE A 92 -5.50 -17.84 1.01
N ASP A 93 -6.48 -18.49 1.62
CA ASP A 93 -6.30 -19.79 2.27
C ASP A 93 -5.77 -20.86 1.30
N GLN A 94 -6.36 -20.96 0.10
CA GLN A 94 -5.88 -21.89 -0.93
C GLN A 94 -4.58 -21.41 -1.59
N LEU A 95 -4.43 -20.10 -1.75
CA LEU A 95 -3.20 -19.52 -2.29
C LEU A 95 -1.99 -19.88 -1.44
N THR A 96 -2.12 -19.78 -0.12
CA THR A 96 -1.05 -20.11 0.85
C THR A 96 -1.01 -21.59 1.22
N ALA A 97 -1.93 -22.43 0.69
CA ALA A 97 -2.18 -23.80 1.15
C ALA A 97 -2.30 -23.85 2.70
N LYS A 98 -3.16 -22.98 3.25
CA LYS A 98 -3.35 -22.81 4.70
C LYS A 98 -2.04 -22.50 5.43
N GLY A 99 -1.15 -21.75 4.79
CA GLY A 99 0.12 -21.33 5.38
C GLY A 99 1.27 -22.31 5.21
N THR A 100 1.19 -23.32 4.33
CA THR A 100 2.28 -24.28 4.13
C THR A 100 3.23 -23.93 2.99
N ARG A 101 2.80 -23.13 2.00
CA ARG A 101 3.64 -22.71 0.87
C ARG A 101 4.69 -21.70 1.30
N SER A 102 5.84 -21.76 0.64
CA SER A 102 6.85 -20.71 0.68
C SER A 102 6.39 -19.43 -0.05
N ARG A 103 7.06 -18.29 0.20
CA ARG A 103 6.79 -17.04 -0.54
C ARG A 103 6.96 -17.21 -2.05
N ALA A 104 7.99 -17.93 -2.49
CA ALA A 104 8.23 -18.20 -3.91
C ALA A 104 7.04 -18.93 -4.54
N GLU A 105 6.59 -20.02 -3.92
CA GLU A 105 5.43 -20.79 -4.38
C GLU A 105 4.13 -19.97 -4.37
N ILE A 106 3.93 -19.09 -3.38
CA ILE A 106 2.79 -18.18 -3.33
C ILE A 106 2.82 -17.23 -4.52
N SER A 107 3.99 -16.63 -4.78
CA SER A 107 4.18 -15.71 -5.91
C SER A 107 3.83 -16.36 -7.25
N GLU A 108 4.34 -17.55 -7.51
CA GLU A 108 4.02 -18.30 -8.74
C GLU A 108 2.54 -18.70 -8.79
N LYS A 109 1.99 -19.11 -7.65
CA LYS A 109 0.61 -19.55 -7.57
C LYS A 109 -0.39 -18.42 -7.84
N ILE A 110 -0.09 -17.18 -7.49
CA ILE A 110 -0.93 -16.00 -7.81
C ILE A 110 -1.32 -16.05 -9.30
N LEU A 111 -0.37 -16.27 -10.21
CA LEU A 111 -0.61 -16.24 -11.67
C LEU A 111 -1.63 -17.28 -12.15
N THR A 112 -1.83 -18.36 -11.42
CA THR A 112 -2.76 -19.44 -11.81
C THR A 112 -4.23 -19.09 -11.59
N TYR A 113 -4.56 -18.01 -10.87
CA TYR A 113 -5.93 -17.57 -10.58
C TYR A 113 -6.47 -16.60 -11.66
N ASN A 114 -6.26 -16.96 -12.92
CA ASN A 114 -6.62 -16.15 -14.09
C ASN A 114 -7.79 -16.71 -14.92
N ARG A 115 -8.57 -17.66 -14.34
CA ARG A 115 -9.69 -18.30 -15.04
C ARG A 115 -11.04 -17.88 -14.50
N GLY A 116 -12.02 -17.77 -15.40
CA GLY A 116 -13.43 -17.61 -15.09
C GLY A 116 -14.26 -18.41 -16.09
N GLY A 117 -15.28 -19.15 -15.63
CA GLY A 117 -16.06 -20.04 -16.50
C GLY A 117 -15.20 -21.07 -17.26
N GLY A 118 -14.12 -21.56 -16.66
CA GLY A 118 -13.21 -22.54 -17.28
C GLY A 118 -12.21 -21.96 -18.30
N LYS A 119 -12.34 -20.68 -18.68
CA LYS A 119 -11.50 -20.00 -19.69
C LYS A 119 -10.51 -19.05 -19.02
N ILE A 120 -9.32 -18.87 -19.63
CA ILE A 120 -8.37 -17.83 -19.23
C ILE A 120 -8.94 -16.47 -19.64
N LEU A 121 -8.98 -15.53 -18.70
CA LEU A 121 -9.46 -14.17 -18.92
C LEU A 121 -8.28 -13.19 -18.88
N ALA A 122 -8.09 -12.45 -19.97
CA ALA A 122 -6.98 -11.52 -20.13
C ALA A 122 -6.95 -10.43 -19.01
N GLY A 123 -8.12 -9.97 -18.54
CA GLY A 123 -8.23 -9.04 -17.42
C GLY A 123 -7.69 -9.63 -16.11
N LEU A 124 -8.05 -10.88 -15.80
CA LEU A 124 -7.52 -11.58 -14.62
C LEU A 124 -6.03 -11.87 -14.75
N THR A 125 -5.56 -12.21 -15.94
CA THR A 125 -4.12 -12.41 -16.18
C THR A 125 -3.33 -11.14 -15.85
N ARG A 126 -3.77 -9.97 -16.36
CA ARG A 126 -3.13 -8.68 -16.06
C ARG A 126 -3.17 -8.36 -14.55
N ARG A 127 -4.30 -8.62 -13.89
CA ARG A 127 -4.45 -8.40 -12.44
C ARG A 127 -3.47 -9.26 -11.65
N ARG A 128 -3.42 -10.55 -11.92
CA ARG A 128 -2.49 -11.49 -11.25
C ARG A 128 -1.02 -11.11 -11.45
N GLN A 129 -0.65 -10.66 -12.65
CA GLN A 129 0.70 -10.17 -12.94
C GLN A 129 1.04 -8.91 -12.13
N ALA A 130 0.10 -7.98 -12.01
CA ALA A 130 0.29 -6.76 -11.21
C ALA A 130 0.40 -7.06 -9.71
N GLU A 131 -0.43 -7.98 -9.19
CA GLU A 131 -0.37 -8.45 -7.80
C GLU A 131 0.94 -9.19 -7.52
N GLN A 132 1.39 -10.08 -8.40
CA GLN A 132 2.69 -10.75 -8.28
C GLN A 132 3.84 -9.75 -8.30
N LYS A 133 3.81 -8.78 -9.23
CA LYS A 133 4.84 -7.74 -9.31
C LYS A 133 4.94 -6.95 -8.00
N LEU A 134 3.80 -6.54 -7.42
CA LEU A 134 3.78 -5.85 -6.14
C LEU A 134 4.31 -6.76 -5.02
N PHE A 135 3.88 -8.01 -4.96
CA PHE A 135 4.32 -9.00 -3.97
C PHE A 135 5.83 -9.21 -3.98
N LEU A 136 6.45 -9.24 -5.16
CA LEU A 136 7.89 -9.42 -5.34
C LEU A 136 8.69 -8.12 -5.22
N THR A 137 8.03 -6.97 -5.19
CA THR A 137 8.72 -5.68 -5.05
C THR A 137 9.26 -5.57 -3.63
N PRO A 138 10.60 -5.51 -3.44
CA PRO A 138 11.16 -5.26 -2.12
C PRO A 138 10.57 -3.96 -1.55
N ILE A 139 10.32 -3.92 -0.24
CA ILE A 139 10.21 -2.62 0.39
C ILE A 139 11.61 -2.02 0.25
N SER A 140 11.78 -1.09 -0.68
CA SER A 140 12.84 -0.11 -0.48
C SER A 140 12.57 0.48 0.90
N GLU A 141 13.53 0.41 1.81
CA GLU A 141 13.48 1.23 3.02
C GLU A 141 12.96 2.58 2.55
N GLN A 142 11.82 3.03 3.11
CA GLN A 142 11.24 4.30 2.67
C GLN A 142 12.37 5.29 2.85
N LYS A 143 12.93 5.77 1.74
CA LYS A 143 14.05 6.70 1.82
C LYS A 143 13.57 7.82 2.71
N LYS A 144 14.18 7.92 3.88
CA LYS A 144 13.82 8.93 4.86
C LYS A 144 13.79 10.27 4.14
N LYS A 145 12.80 11.08 4.41
CA LYS A 145 12.65 12.40 3.78
C LYS A 145 12.17 13.41 4.83
N GLY A 146 12.74 14.60 4.76
CA GLY A 146 12.39 15.66 5.69
C GLY A 146 12.97 15.42 7.10
N TRP A 147 12.42 16.09 8.08
CA TRP A 147 12.85 16.01 9.47
C TRP A 147 12.55 14.64 10.07
N GLN A 148 13.56 14.03 10.68
CA GLN A 148 13.47 12.78 11.44
C GLN A 148 14.20 12.94 12.77
N GLN A 149 13.64 12.37 13.82
CA GLN A 149 14.32 12.30 15.12
C GLN A 149 14.86 10.88 15.32
N GLU A 150 16.17 10.76 15.55
CA GLU A 150 16.86 9.49 15.73
C GLU A 150 17.85 9.61 16.90
N ASP A 151 17.75 8.68 17.84
CA ASP A 151 18.60 8.62 19.04
C ASP A 151 18.64 9.95 19.83
N GLY A 152 17.51 10.69 19.80
CA GLY A 152 17.37 11.99 20.45
C GLY A 152 17.83 13.19 19.64
N ASP A 153 18.47 13.00 18.48
CA ASP A 153 18.95 14.03 17.57
C ASP A 153 18.02 14.23 16.39
N TRP A 154 17.92 15.47 15.90
CA TRP A 154 17.22 15.80 14.67
C TRP A 154 18.14 15.69 13.47
N LYS A 155 17.67 15.02 12.40
CA LYS A 155 18.29 14.92 11.09
C LYS A 155 17.32 15.39 10.01
N TYR A 156 17.83 15.94 8.93
CA TYR A 156 17.01 16.26 7.75
C TYR A 156 17.45 15.40 6.57
N TYR A 157 16.52 14.61 6.05
CA TYR A 157 16.77 13.71 4.93
C TYR A 157 16.31 14.34 3.61
N LEU A 158 17.20 14.33 2.63
CA LEU A 158 16.92 14.76 1.26
C LEU A 158 15.99 13.79 0.54
N GLY A 159 15.44 14.19 -0.61
CA GLY A 159 14.53 13.33 -1.38
C GLY A 159 15.16 12.01 -1.87
N ASN A 160 16.50 11.91 -1.90
CA ASN A 160 17.24 10.68 -2.20
C ASN A 160 17.42 9.74 -0.99
N GLY A 161 16.96 10.13 0.21
CA GLY A 161 17.07 9.36 1.45
C GLY A 161 18.38 9.55 2.19
N GLU A 162 19.25 10.45 1.72
CA GLU A 162 20.50 10.80 2.39
C GLU A 162 20.29 11.95 3.37
N PRO A 163 20.84 11.90 4.59
CA PRO A 163 20.77 13.01 5.51
C PRO A 163 21.74 14.13 5.08
N VAL A 164 21.38 15.37 5.30
CA VAL A 164 22.30 16.50 5.19
C VAL A 164 23.43 16.29 6.17
N ARG A 165 24.70 16.44 5.72
CA ARG A 165 25.92 16.25 6.53
C ARG A 165 26.96 17.31 6.24
N ASN A 166 27.63 17.82 7.28
CA ASN A 166 28.67 18.85 7.19
C ASN A 166 28.23 20.03 6.31
N ASP A 167 26.98 20.41 6.38
CA ASP A 167 26.43 21.44 5.51
C ASP A 167 25.27 22.19 6.16
N TRP A 168 24.97 23.35 5.59
CA TRP A 168 23.81 24.14 5.88
C TRP A 168 22.63 23.75 5.02
N TYR A 169 21.44 23.71 5.62
CA TYR A 169 20.20 23.47 4.90
C TYR A 169 19.16 24.54 5.23
N TRP A 170 18.62 25.16 4.16
CA TRP A 170 17.54 26.15 4.28
C TRP A 170 16.20 25.44 4.33
N TYR A 171 15.43 25.68 5.39
CA TYR A 171 14.10 25.10 5.56
C TYR A 171 13.22 26.06 6.39
N ASP A 172 12.02 26.37 5.92
CA ASP A 172 11.02 27.18 6.61
C ASP A 172 11.63 28.51 7.11
N ASP A 173 12.22 29.28 6.18
CA ASP A 173 12.86 30.59 6.38
C ASP A 173 13.98 30.62 7.44
N LYS A 174 14.63 29.48 7.68
CA LYS A 174 15.76 29.35 8.63
C LYS A 174 16.88 28.48 8.07
N TRP A 175 18.11 28.79 8.50
CA TRP A 175 19.27 27.95 8.23
C TRP A 175 19.51 26.98 9.39
N TYR A 176 19.77 25.73 9.05
CA TYR A 176 20.12 24.67 9.99
C TYR A 176 21.45 24.07 9.59
N TRP A 177 22.38 23.92 10.55
CA TRP A 177 23.65 23.24 10.35
C TRP A 177 23.57 21.80 10.81
N PHE A 178 24.12 20.91 10.01
CA PHE A 178 24.22 19.48 10.32
C PHE A 178 25.68 19.04 10.37
N ASP A 179 26.05 18.30 11.41
CA ASP A 179 27.39 17.75 11.59
C ASP A 179 27.70 16.56 10.65
N GLY A 180 28.91 15.96 10.76
CA GLY A 180 29.31 14.82 9.94
C GLY A 180 28.49 13.55 10.16
N ALA A 181 27.79 13.42 11.29
CA ALA A 181 26.86 12.35 11.57
C ALA A 181 25.42 12.66 11.06
N GLY A 182 25.22 13.86 10.49
CA GLY A 182 23.92 14.35 10.02
C GLY A 182 23.01 14.85 11.13
N ARG A 183 23.52 15.15 12.32
CA ARG A 183 22.75 15.65 13.46
C ARG A 183 22.66 17.16 13.40
N MET A 184 21.45 17.69 13.57
CA MET A 184 21.23 19.14 13.67
C MET A 184 21.91 19.67 14.92
N VAL A 185 22.83 20.62 14.72
CA VAL A 185 23.56 21.27 15.81
C VAL A 185 22.66 22.27 16.53
N LYS A 186 22.59 22.19 17.88
CA LYS A 186 21.77 23.03 18.76
C LYS A 186 22.64 23.70 19.81
N ASN A 187 22.23 24.90 20.20
CA ASN A 187 22.75 25.61 21.38
C ASN A 187 24.29 25.72 21.43
N THR A 188 24.94 25.81 20.26
CA THR A 188 26.38 25.98 20.19
C THR A 188 26.76 26.88 19.01
N TRP A 189 27.95 27.51 19.09
CA TRP A 189 28.55 28.24 17.98
C TRP A 189 29.31 27.25 17.11
N TYR A 190 29.05 27.26 15.83
CA TYR A 190 29.80 26.46 14.86
C TYR A 190 30.67 27.34 14.01
N LYS A 191 32.00 27.12 14.08
CA LYS A 191 32.94 27.84 13.27
C LYS A 191 32.98 27.24 11.86
N TYR A 192 32.50 27.99 10.89
CA TYR A 192 32.47 27.56 9.49
C TYR A 192 33.58 28.30 8.71
N LYS A 193 34.52 27.54 8.15
CA LYS A 193 35.58 28.04 7.25
C LYS A 193 36.29 29.29 7.77
N ASP A 194 36.94 29.23 8.93
CA ASP A 194 37.79 30.28 9.48
C ASP A 194 37.21 31.72 9.51
N LYS A 195 35.93 31.86 9.64
CA LYS A 195 35.22 33.12 9.87
C LYS A 195 34.46 33.07 11.18
#